data_289d736b263109a4f9b7db317c67dc3b
#
_entry.id   289d736b263109a4f9b7db317c67dc3b
#
_cell.length_a   1.000
_cell.length_b   1.000
_cell.length_c   1.000
_cell.angle_alpha   90.00
_cell.angle_beta   90.00
_cell.angle_gamma   90.00
#
_symmetry.space_group_name_H-M   'P 1'
#
loop_
_entity.id
_entity.type
_entity.pdbx_description
1 polymer ?
#
loop_
_entity_poly.entity_id
_entity_poly.type
_entity_poly.pdbx_seq_one_letter_code
_entity_poly.pdbx_strand_id
1 'polypeptide(L)'
;MKFFIIVLIVVIAAGACTKGGKPSGVNGIVYAVTSSATSKQLVPAIDTTATAAFSGLYDETTNILTYTITWSDLWLDTKKDTITSIVFYGPATAGANGAVVRTLSFVSTNKAGSANLGLAGNTGLSDPEKTDFMSGAWYFTINTKRYTTGIVRGQLMLSQK
;
A
#
# COMPACT_ATOMS: atom_id res chain seq x y z
N MET A 1 80.16 34.14 15.21
CA MET A 1 78.77 34.64 15.01
C MET A 1 78.12 33.77 13.99
N LYS A 2 77.30 32.82 14.45
CA LYS A 2 76.56 31.88 13.57
C LYS A 2 75.10 32.22 13.61
N PHE A 3 74.55 32.68 12.51
CA PHE A 3 73.12 32.96 12.36
C PHE A 3 72.40 31.64 12.12
N PHE A 4 71.47 31.29 13.01
CA PHE A 4 70.51 30.22 12.82
C PHE A 4 69.29 30.77 12.13
N ILE A 5 69.04 30.36 10.90
CA ILE A 5 67.79 30.64 10.18
C ILE A 5 66.81 29.54 10.54
N ILE A 6 65.76 29.88 11.28
CA ILE A 6 64.65 28.98 11.57
C ILE A 6 63.70 29.08 10.38
N VAL A 7 63.64 28.04 9.59
CA VAL A 7 62.61 27.90 8.54
C VAL A 7 61.34 27.39 9.19
N LEU A 8 60.33 28.25 9.26
CA LEU A 8 59.00 27.92 9.74
C LEU A 8 58.21 27.24 8.60
N ILE A 9 58.06 25.92 8.66
CA ILE A 9 57.20 25.19 7.73
C ILE A 9 55.76 25.34 8.18
N VAL A 10 54.96 26.13 7.43
CA VAL A 10 53.52 26.23 7.59
C VAL A 10 52.89 25.04 6.86
N VAL A 11 52.42 24.04 7.60
CA VAL A 11 51.64 22.93 7.06
C VAL A 11 50.21 23.46 6.87
N ILE A 12 49.84 23.74 5.66
CA ILE A 12 48.43 24.03 5.30
C ILE A 12 47.73 22.70 5.26
N ALA A 13 46.98 22.36 6.30
CA ALA A 13 46.05 21.27 6.28
C ALA A 13 44.86 21.65 5.37
N ALA A 14 44.91 21.22 4.13
CA ALA A 14 43.75 21.26 3.24
C ALA A 14 42.68 20.34 3.80
N GLY A 15 41.72 20.94 4.50
CA GLY A 15 40.49 20.24 4.90
C GLY A 15 39.75 19.77 3.65
N ALA A 16 39.91 18.53 3.29
CA ALA A 16 39.05 17.88 2.32
C ALA A 16 37.64 17.81 2.94
N CYS A 17 36.81 18.80 2.60
CA CYS A 17 35.37 18.64 2.71
C CYS A 17 34.97 17.44 1.84
N THR A 18 34.92 16.27 2.40
CA THR A 18 34.16 15.18 1.81
C THR A 18 32.70 15.66 1.82
N LYS A 19 32.23 16.17 0.67
CA LYS A 19 30.81 16.19 0.37
C LYS A 19 30.33 14.78 0.69
N GLY A 20 29.58 14.63 1.78
CA GLY A 20 28.88 13.42 2.09
C GLY A 20 28.02 13.09 0.87
N GLY A 21 28.53 12.21 0.02
CA GLY A 21 27.72 11.63 -1.03
C GLY A 21 26.53 11.02 -0.32
N LYS A 22 25.32 11.49 -0.63
CA LYS A 22 24.12 10.72 -0.33
C LYS A 22 24.46 9.30 -0.78
N PRO A 23 24.27 8.28 0.09
CA PRO A 23 24.34 6.94 -0.42
C PRO A 23 23.43 6.91 -1.63
N SER A 24 23.96 6.45 -2.76
CA SER A 24 23.15 6.14 -3.93
C SER A 24 22.29 4.94 -3.53
N GLY A 25 21.29 5.21 -2.67
CA GLY A 25 20.15 4.34 -2.50
C GLY A 25 19.52 4.31 -3.88
N VAL A 26 19.35 3.13 -4.42
CA VAL A 26 18.49 2.90 -5.56
C VAL A 26 17.20 3.62 -5.19
N ASN A 27 16.94 4.78 -5.80
CA ASN A 27 15.69 5.51 -5.58
C ASN A 27 14.60 4.68 -6.24
N GLY A 28 14.09 3.69 -5.50
CA GLY A 28 12.92 2.94 -5.92
C GLY A 28 11.78 3.92 -6.14
N ILE A 29 11.10 3.76 -7.25
CA ILE A 29 9.90 4.56 -7.51
C ILE A 29 8.83 4.09 -6.53
N VAL A 30 8.30 5.03 -5.76
CA VAL A 30 7.25 4.76 -4.79
C VAL A 30 5.94 5.35 -5.32
N TYR A 31 4.89 4.57 -5.26
CA TYR A 31 3.54 4.98 -5.64
C TYR A 31 2.66 5.09 -4.40
N ALA A 32 1.89 6.17 -4.32
CA ALA A 32 0.74 6.22 -3.43
C ALA A 32 -0.38 5.38 -4.06
N VAL A 33 -1.01 4.55 -3.25
CA VAL A 33 -2.13 3.70 -3.66
C VAL A 33 -3.33 4.07 -2.83
N THR A 34 -4.41 4.47 -3.49
CA THR A 34 -5.63 4.94 -2.81
C THR A 34 -6.87 4.29 -3.39
N SER A 35 -7.90 4.20 -2.58
CA SER A 35 -9.23 3.82 -3.03
C SER A 35 -10.31 4.29 -2.05
N SER A 36 -11.47 4.65 -2.57
CA SER A 36 -12.72 4.75 -1.82
C SER A 36 -13.60 3.56 -2.21
N ALA A 37 -14.05 2.80 -1.24
CA ALA A 37 -14.82 1.59 -1.44
C ALA A 37 -16.25 1.76 -0.91
N THR A 38 -17.22 1.31 -1.68
CA THR A 38 -18.63 1.33 -1.31
C THR A 38 -19.32 0.04 -1.75
N SER A 39 -20.49 -0.21 -1.18
CA SER A 39 -21.34 -1.33 -1.58
C SER A 39 -21.90 -1.18 -3.01
N LYS A 40 -22.01 0.06 -3.50
CA LYS A 40 -22.51 0.37 -4.84
C LYS A 40 -21.50 0.02 -5.96
N GLN A 41 -20.23 -0.15 -5.63
CA GLN A 41 -19.20 -0.56 -6.59
C GLN A 41 -19.11 -2.07 -6.79
N LEU A 42 -19.82 -2.86 -5.98
CA LEU A 42 -19.94 -4.31 -6.16
C LEU A 42 -20.68 -4.64 -7.46
N VAL A 43 -20.39 -5.82 -8.01
CA VAL A 43 -21.08 -6.32 -9.21
C VAL A 43 -21.60 -7.74 -8.93
N PRO A 44 -22.92 -7.89 -8.72
CA PRO A 44 -23.95 -6.84 -8.67
C PRO A 44 -23.81 -5.94 -7.44
N ALA A 45 -24.25 -4.68 -7.55
CA ALA A 45 -24.28 -3.74 -6.44
C ALA A 45 -25.26 -4.20 -5.34
N ILE A 46 -24.94 -3.89 -4.09
CA ILE A 46 -25.83 -4.12 -2.95
C ILE A 46 -26.18 -2.80 -2.27
N ASP A 47 -27.34 -2.78 -1.64
CA ASP A 47 -27.86 -1.57 -0.99
C ASP A 47 -27.53 -1.58 0.51
N THR A 48 -26.35 -1.05 0.84
CA THR A 48 -25.92 -0.80 2.21
C THR A 48 -25.23 0.56 2.33
N THR A 49 -25.06 1.05 3.55
CA THR A 49 -24.30 2.28 3.85
C THR A 49 -22.81 2.00 4.08
N ALA A 50 -22.39 0.75 3.93
CA ALA A 50 -21.01 0.32 4.15
C ALA A 50 -20.03 1.08 3.27
N THR A 51 -18.96 1.57 3.89
CA THR A 51 -17.86 2.26 3.21
C THR A 51 -16.52 1.76 3.73
N ALA A 52 -15.49 1.89 2.90
CA ALA A 52 -14.11 1.75 3.31
C ALA A 52 -13.20 2.68 2.50
N ALA A 53 -12.02 2.96 3.04
CA ALA A 53 -10.97 3.67 2.34
C ALA A 53 -9.66 2.87 2.45
N PHE A 54 -8.91 2.89 1.38
CA PHE A 54 -7.59 2.28 1.26
C PHE A 54 -6.54 3.38 1.07
N SER A 55 -5.47 3.33 1.83
CA SER A 55 -4.32 4.21 1.69
C SER A 55 -3.04 3.40 1.86
N GLY A 56 -2.20 3.38 0.87
CA GLY A 56 -0.99 2.56 0.86
C GLY A 56 0.17 3.17 0.10
N LEU A 57 1.30 2.48 0.21
CA LEU A 57 2.53 2.75 -0.52
C LEU A 57 3.00 1.46 -1.19
N TYR A 58 3.24 1.54 -2.47
CA TYR A 58 3.86 0.49 -3.25
C TYR A 58 5.28 0.90 -3.62
N ASP A 59 6.25 0.09 -3.23
CA ASP A 59 7.66 0.27 -3.58
C ASP A 59 7.99 -0.67 -4.76
N GLU A 60 8.29 -0.07 -5.90
CA GLU A 60 8.55 -0.80 -7.14
C GLU A 60 9.86 -1.61 -7.08
N THR A 61 10.82 -1.21 -6.23
CA THR A 61 12.10 -1.92 -6.11
C THR A 61 11.95 -3.25 -5.36
N THR A 62 11.12 -3.22 -4.32
CA THR A 62 10.89 -4.40 -3.46
C THR A 62 9.64 -5.18 -3.86
N ASN A 63 8.81 -4.62 -4.73
CA ASN A 63 7.47 -5.12 -5.08
C ASN A 63 6.54 -5.28 -3.87
N ILE A 64 6.76 -4.48 -2.82
CA ILE A 64 5.98 -4.56 -1.58
C ILE A 64 4.92 -3.46 -1.55
N LEU A 65 3.69 -3.85 -1.24
CA LEU A 65 2.59 -2.94 -0.93
C LEU A 65 2.29 -3.00 0.56
N THR A 66 2.45 -1.86 1.24
CA THR A 66 1.99 -1.65 2.62
C THR A 66 0.79 -0.73 2.61
N TYR A 67 -0.21 -0.99 3.45
CA TYR A 67 -1.45 -0.22 3.41
C TYR A 67 -2.22 -0.23 4.72
N THR A 68 -3.06 0.78 4.87
CA THR A 68 -4.08 0.87 5.89
C THR A 68 -5.44 0.81 5.20
N ILE A 69 -6.34 0.01 5.72
CA ILE A 69 -7.76 0.05 5.37
C ILE A 69 -8.53 0.58 6.58
N THR A 70 -9.38 1.56 6.32
CA THR A 70 -10.39 2.03 7.28
C THR A 70 -11.76 1.65 6.77
N TRP A 71 -12.69 1.35 7.67
CA TRP A 71 -14.06 1.00 7.30
C TRP A 71 -15.06 1.61 8.26
N SER A 72 -16.27 1.83 7.78
CA SER A 72 -17.40 2.34 8.53
C SER A 72 -18.69 1.71 8.06
N ASP A 73 -19.63 1.59 8.99
CA ASP A 73 -21.00 1.14 8.73
C ASP A 73 -21.11 -0.19 7.97
N LEU A 74 -20.17 -1.12 8.21
CA LEU A 74 -20.19 -2.41 7.53
C LEU A 74 -21.46 -3.20 7.81
N TRP A 75 -22.16 -2.93 8.92
CA TRP A 75 -23.49 -3.48 9.19
C TRP A 75 -24.29 -2.56 10.12
N LEU A 76 -25.59 -2.49 9.87
CA LEU A 76 -26.51 -1.64 10.65
C LEU A 76 -27.16 -2.40 11.81
N ASP A 77 -27.22 -3.73 11.72
CA ASP A 77 -27.94 -4.55 12.67
C ASP A 77 -27.16 -4.74 13.99
N THR A 78 -27.91 -4.85 15.10
CA THR A 78 -27.39 -5.24 16.41
C THR A 78 -26.84 -6.66 16.43
N LYS A 79 -27.26 -7.54 15.52
CA LYS A 79 -26.61 -8.82 15.28
C LYS A 79 -25.31 -8.59 14.56
N LYS A 80 -24.23 -8.60 15.33
CA LYS A 80 -22.88 -8.38 14.84
C LYS A 80 -22.55 -9.35 13.70
N ASP A 81 -22.22 -8.81 12.56
CA ASP A 81 -21.52 -9.54 11.51
C ASP A 81 -20.02 -9.59 11.86
N THR A 82 -19.22 -10.25 11.07
CA THR A 82 -17.79 -10.38 11.30
C THR A 82 -17.07 -10.27 9.97
N ILE A 83 -16.07 -9.40 9.90
CA ILE A 83 -15.13 -9.43 8.77
C ILE A 83 -14.41 -10.77 8.83
N THR A 84 -14.31 -11.43 7.69
CA THR A 84 -13.64 -12.74 7.55
C THR A 84 -12.37 -12.64 6.72
N SER A 85 -12.34 -11.73 5.75
CA SER A 85 -11.18 -11.54 4.88
C SER A 85 -11.23 -10.20 4.16
N ILE A 86 -10.04 -9.79 3.69
CA ILE A 86 -9.85 -8.76 2.67
C ILE A 86 -9.33 -9.49 1.44
N VAL A 87 -10.01 -9.33 0.31
CA VAL A 87 -9.67 -10.04 -0.92
C VAL A 87 -9.34 -9.05 -2.01
N PHE A 88 -8.21 -9.29 -2.69
CA PHE A 88 -7.79 -8.55 -3.87
C PHE A 88 -8.11 -9.34 -5.12
N TYR A 89 -8.59 -8.64 -6.11
CA TYR A 89 -8.99 -9.19 -7.40
C TYR A 89 -8.34 -8.43 -8.54
N GLY A 90 -8.10 -9.10 -9.65
CA GLY A 90 -7.56 -8.49 -10.89
C GLY A 90 -7.27 -9.55 -11.96
N PRO A 91 -7.02 -9.11 -13.21
CA PRO A 91 -7.30 -7.77 -13.70
C PRO A 91 -8.79 -7.54 -13.95
N ALA A 92 -9.29 -6.37 -13.59
CA ALA A 92 -10.64 -5.93 -13.90
C ALA A 92 -10.77 -4.40 -13.80
N THR A 93 -11.55 -3.82 -14.68
CA THR A 93 -11.95 -2.41 -14.62
C THR A 93 -13.09 -2.21 -13.63
N ALA A 94 -13.38 -0.95 -13.29
CA ALA A 94 -14.58 -0.62 -12.53
C ALA A 94 -15.84 -1.17 -13.25
N GLY A 95 -16.73 -1.80 -12.49
CA GLY A 95 -17.95 -2.40 -13.03
C GLY A 95 -17.80 -3.83 -13.60
N ALA A 96 -16.59 -4.41 -13.57
CA ALA A 96 -16.36 -5.81 -13.95
C ALA A 96 -15.77 -6.61 -12.80
N ASN A 97 -16.04 -7.92 -12.73
CA ASN A 97 -15.43 -8.81 -11.76
C ASN A 97 -14.14 -9.42 -12.33
N GLY A 98 -13.09 -9.48 -11.50
CA GLY A 98 -11.82 -10.14 -11.79
C GLY A 98 -11.65 -11.44 -11.02
N ALA A 99 -10.59 -12.17 -11.33
CA ALA A 99 -10.19 -13.33 -10.57
C ALA A 99 -9.60 -12.92 -9.21
N VAL A 100 -9.64 -13.83 -8.23
CA VAL A 100 -8.95 -13.64 -6.95
C VAL A 100 -7.45 -13.68 -7.17
N VAL A 101 -6.76 -12.64 -6.72
CA VAL A 101 -5.29 -12.54 -6.77
C VAL A 101 -4.71 -12.87 -5.40
N ARG A 102 -5.22 -12.24 -4.35
CA ARG A 102 -4.76 -12.45 -2.96
C ARG A 102 -5.94 -12.46 -2.00
N THR A 103 -5.86 -13.32 -1.01
CA THR A 103 -6.80 -13.34 0.12
C THR A 103 -6.02 -13.18 1.41
N LEU A 104 -6.38 -12.16 2.20
CA LEU A 104 -5.89 -11.99 3.55
C LEU A 104 -6.97 -12.42 4.53
N SER A 105 -6.67 -13.42 5.34
CA SER A 105 -7.49 -13.75 6.50
C SER A 105 -7.38 -12.62 7.50
N PHE A 106 -8.46 -11.92 7.70
CA PHE A 106 -8.54 -10.80 8.64
C PHE A 106 -9.89 -10.85 9.35
N VAL A 107 -9.86 -11.01 10.65
CA VAL A 107 -11.08 -11.17 11.45
C VAL A 107 -11.28 -9.93 12.32
N SER A 108 -12.45 -9.31 12.19
CA SER A 108 -12.87 -8.22 13.06
C SER A 108 -14.38 -8.23 13.28
N THR A 109 -14.78 -8.01 14.52
CA THR A 109 -16.19 -7.85 14.91
C THR A 109 -16.62 -6.39 14.98
N ASN A 110 -15.74 -5.46 14.64
CA ASN A 110 -16.00 -4.02 14.67
C ASN A 110 -16.68 -3.59 13.38
N LYS A 111 -17.85 -2.97 13.48
CA LYS A 111 -18.56 -2.41 12.31
C LYS A 111 -17.85 -1.19 11.70
N ALA A 112 -17.01 -0.54 12.48
CA ALA A 112 -16.13 0.55 12.06
C ALA A 112 -14.74 0.35 12.69
N GLY A 113 -13.68 0.71 11.97
CA GLY A 113 -12.32 0.55 12.45
C GLY A 113 -11.26 0.77 11.39
N SER A 114 -10.04 0.38 11.72
CA SER A 114 -8.91 0.42 10.80
C SER A 114 -7.97 -0.76 11.05
N ALA A 115 -7.22 -1.14 10.02
CA ALA A 115 -6.13 -2.10 10.11
C ALA A 115 -4.96 -1.68 9.23
N ASN A 116 -3.75 -1.76 9.79
CA ASN A 116 -2.50 -1.63 9.04
C ASN A 116 -2.07 -3.01 8.57
N LEU A 117 -1.97 -3.17 7.28
CA LEU A 117 -1.73 -4.45 6.64
C LEU A 117 -0.61 -4.32 5.61
N GLY A 118 -0.07 -5.45 5.18
CA GLY A 118 0.79 -5.55 4.03
C GLY A 118 0.29 -6.70 3.16
N LEU A 119 0.62 -6.70 1.89
CA LEU A 119 0.54 -7.95 1.15
C LEU A 119 1.60 -8.85 1.77
N ALA A 120 1.18 -9.50 2.85
CA ALA A 120 2.03 -10.34 3.66
C ALA A 120 2.37 -11.61 2.90
N GLY A 121 3.58 -11.94 2.98
CA GLY A 121 4.24 -13.07 2.40
C GLY A 121 5.53 -12.56 1.78
N ASN A 122 6.61 -13.27 1.96
CA ASN A 122 7.94 -12.96 1.45
C ASN A 122 8.02 -12.89 -0.09
N THR A 123 6.87 -12.87 -0.75
CA THR A 123 6.74 -12.74 -2.19
C THR A 123 6.04 -11.43 -2.50
N GLY A 124 6.80 -10.47 -3.00
CA GLY A 124 6.24 -9.29 -3.66
C GLY A 124 5.32 -9.69 -4.84
N LEU A 125 4.82 -8.71 -5.56
CA LEU A 125 4.05 -8.98 -6.76
C LEU A 125 4.94 -9.67 -7.81
N SER A 126 4.42 -10.72 -8.45
CA SER A 126 5.02 -11.27 -9.66
C SER A 126 4.90 -10.30 -10.84
N ASP A 127 5.67 -10.46 -11.90
CA ASP A 127 5.64 -9.53 -13.04
C ASP A 127 4.25 -9.35 -13.68
N PRO A 128 3.43 -10.41 -13.90
CA PRO A 128 2.07 -10.23 -14.35
C PRO A 128 1.21 -9.45 -13.36
N GLU A 129 1.29 -9.77 -12.08
CA GLU A 129 0.55 -9.08 -11.03
C GLU A 129 0.94 -7.61 -10.92
N LYS A 130 2.24 -7.31 -11.04
CA LYS A 130 2.76 -5.94 -11.08
C LYS A 130 2.18 -5.17 -12.26
N THR A 131 2.17 -5.76 -13.45
CA THR A 131 1.63 -5.14 -14.66
C THR A 131 0.15 -4.78 -14.47
N ASP A 132 -0.65 -5.72 -13.99
CA ASP A 132 -2.08 -5.52 -13.75
C ASP A 132 -2.32 -4.49 -12.64
N PHE A 133 -1.54 -4.56 -11.56
CA PHE A 133 -1.62 -3.62 -10.45
C PHE A 133 -1.27 -2.19 -10.89
N MET A 134 -0.16 -2.01 -11.60
CA MET A 134 0.30 -0.70 -12.09
C MET A 134 -0.66 -0.08 -13.10
N SER A 135 -1.40 -0.89 -13.85
CA SER A 135 -2.45 -0.40 -14.76
C SER A 135 -3.73 0.06 -14.05
N GLY A 136 -3.82 -0.09 -12.70
CA GLY A 136 -5.02 0.20 -11.94
C GLY A 136 -6.13 -0.84 -12.10
N ALA A 137 -5.79 -2.02 -12.61
CA ALA A 137 -6.76 -3.10 -12.86
C ALA A 137 -7.05 -3.96 -11.62
N TRP A 138 -6.58 -3.58 -10.44
CA TRP A 138 -6.89 -4.27 -9.20
C TRP A 138 -7.95 -3.56 -8.39
N TYR A 139 -8.78 -4.34 -7.70
CA TYR A 139 -9.69 -3.85 -6.68
C TYR A 139 -9.65 -4.74 -5.43
N PHE A 140 -10.14 -4.21 -4.33
CA PHE A 140 -10.30 -5.00 -3.11
C PHE A 140 -11.76 -5.06 -2.68
N THR A 141 -12.08 -6.09 -1.89
CA THR A 141 -13.33 -6.21 -1.15
C THR A 141 -13.05 -6.46 0.33
N ILE A 142 -13.97 -6.06 1.18
CA ILE A 142 -14.05 -6.54 2.56
C ILE A 142 -15.18 -7.58 2.60
N ASN A 143 -14.84 -8.81 2.95
CA ASN A 143 -15.79 -9.90 3.03
C ASN A 143 -16.20 -10.11 4.50
N THR A 144 -17.47 -10.47 4.68
CA THR A 144 -18.02 -10.75 6.02
C THR A 144 -18.71 -12.12 6.01
N LYS A 145 -19.11 -12.61 7.18
CA LYS A 145 -19.90 -13.84 7.28
C LYS A 145 -21.20 -13.76 6.49
N ARG A 146 -21.85 -12.59 6.46
CA ARG A 146 -23.09 -12.36 5.71
C ARG A 146 -22.83 -12.12 4.22
N TYR A 147 -21.78 -11.40 3.90
CA TYR A 147 -21.43 -11.00 2.53
C TYR A 147 -20.08 -11.64 2.15
N THR A 148 -20.13 -12.91 1.80
CA THR A 148 -18.92 -13.73 1.54
C THR A 148 -18.16 -13.32 0.29
N THR A 149 -18.81 -12.61 -0.63
CA THR A 149 -18.21 -12.07 -1.86
C THR A 149 -17.85 -10.58 -1.77
N GLY A 150 -18.11 -9.97 -0.62
CA GLY A 150 -17.81 -8.57 -0.33
C GLY A 150 -19.02 -7.77 0.12
N ILE A 151 -18.83 -6.89 1.08
CA ILE A 151 -19.80 -5.88 1.49
C ILE A 151 -19.48 -4.51 0.89
N VAL A 152 -18.21 -4.25 0.60
CA VAL A 152 -17.72 -3.07 -0.12
C VAL A 152 -16.70 -3.50 -1.16
N ARG A 153 -16.56 -2.70 -2.21
CA ARG A 153 -15.54 -2.82 -3.24
C ARG A 153 -14.91 -1.46 -3.51
N GLY A 154 -13.60 -1.44 -3.73
CA GLY A 154 -12.87 -0.24 -4.13
C GLY A 154 -11.79 -0.55 -5.14
N GLN A 155 -11.82 0.15 -6.29
CA GLN A 155 -10.77 0.07 -7.30
C GLN A 155 -9.51 0.75 -6.79
N LEU A 156 -8.35 0.11 -6.93
CA LEU A 156 -7.07 0.67 -6.51
C LEU A 156 -6.55 1.65 -7.58
N MET A 157 -6.15 2.83 -7.13
CA MET A 157 -5.61 3.88 -7.99
C MET A 157 -4.20 4.23 -7.53
N LEU A 158 -3.27 4.28 -8.48
CA LEU A 158 -1.87 4.58 -8.22
C LEU A 158 -1.52 5.98 -8.70
N SER A 159 -0.68 6.66 -7.93
CA SER A 159 -0.05 7.92 -8.31
C SER A 159 1.41 7.92 -7.87
N GLN A 160 2.33 8.26 -8.76
CA GLN A 160 3.75 8.37 -8.41
C GLN A 160 3.95 9.50 -7.40
N LYS A 161 4.80 9.27 -6.40
CA LYS A 161 5.19 10.26 -5.39
C LYS A 161 6.43 11.05 -5.79
#